data_f02719858873f70d2a8b574392972cd0
#
_entry.id   f02719858873f70d2a8b574392972cd0
#
_cell.length_a   1.000
_cell.length_b   1.000
_cell.length_c   1.000
_cell.angle_alpha   90.00
_cell.angle_beta   90.00
_cell.angle_gamma   90.00
#
_symmetry.space_group_name_H-M   'P 1'
#
loop_
_entity.id
_entity.type
_entity.pdbx_description
1 polymer ?
#
loop_
_entity_poly.entity_id
_entity_poly.type
_entity_poly.pdbx_seq_one_letter_code
_entity_poly.pdbx_strand_id
1 'polypeptide(L)'
;MLPETFKLEIATPERLLVSADIKEAQIPGEGGYLGILPGHAPLLSALQPGVISFPREGHTERLVVTWGYVEVLPTKVTVLAEAAEKVEEVDVGRAEQALQRAMDRLKQATVDVDVARAQAAVRRATARLHVVGKL
;
A
#
# COMPACT_ATOMS: atom_id res chain seq x y z
N MET A 1 -6.79 30.09 -0.28
CA MET A 1 -7.39 29.27 -1.34
C MET A 1 -6.74 27.90 -1.36
N LEU A 2 -7.53 26.85 -1.38
CA LEU A 2 -7.00 25.49 -1.45
C LEU A 2 -6.57 25.16 -2.87
N PRO A 3 -5.49 24.37 -3.05
CA PRO A 3 -5.10 23.89 -4.37
C PRO A 3 -6.16 22.94 -4.95
N GLU A 4 -6.22 22.84 -6.27
CA GLU A 4 -7.16 21.93 -6.95
C GLU A 4 -6.64 20.49 -7.02
N THR A 5 -5.32 20.34 -7.01
CA THR A 5 -4.66 19.04 -7.07
C THR A 5 -3.48 19.02 -6.13
N PHE A 6 -2.96 17.82 -5.91
CA PHE A 6 -1.65 17.64 -5.28
C PHE A 6 -0.85 16.63 -6.09
N LYS A 7 0.46 16.72 -6.00
CA LYS A 7 1.35 15.77 -6.67
C LYS A 7 1.49 14.54 -5.80
N LEU A 8 1.16 13.37 -6.35
CA LEU A 8 1.37 12.09 -5.69
C LEU A 8 2.61 11.41 -6.29
N GLU A 9 3.58 11.10 -5.44
CA GLU A 9 4.73 10.31 -5.82
C GLU A 9 4.75 9.04 -4.98
N ILE A 10 4.86 7.89 -5.64
CA ILE A 10 4.99 6.59 -4.98
C ILE A 10 6.28 5.94 -5.48
N ALA A 11 7.19 5.67 -4.57
CA ALA A 11 8.50 5.11 -4.89
C ALA A 11 8.89 3.98 -3.93
N THR A 12 9.75 3.12 -4.42
CA THR A 12 10.49 2.13 -3.65
C THR A 12 11.98 2.41 -3.81
N PRO A 13 12.87 1.72 -3.08
CA PRO A 13 14.31 1.89 -3.30
C PRO A 13 14.75 1.61 -4.74
N GLU A 14 14.00 0.79 -5.48
CA GLU A 14 14.36 0.38 -6.83
C GLU A 14 13.80 1.28 -7.92
N ARG A 15 12.65 1.93 -7.69
CA ARG A 15 11.98 2.67 -8.77
C ARG A 15 10.93 3.66 -8.28
N LEU A 16 10.64 4.62 -9.14
CA LEU A 16 9.49 5.53 -9.01
C LEU A 16 8.33 4.93 -9.82
N LEU A 17 7.23 4.56 -9.15
CA LEU A 17 6.08 3.94 -9.80
C LEU A 17 5.04 4.96 -10.26
N VAL A 18 4.85 6.02 -9.50
CA VAL A 18 3.83 7.03 -9.78
C VAL A 18 4.40 8.41 -9.53
N SER A 19 4.13 9.33 -10.44
CA SER A 19 4.35 10.77 -10.27
C SER A 19 3.24 11.46 -11.08
N ALA A 20 2.21 11.94 -10.41
CA ALA A 20 1.04 12.48 -11.08
C ALA A 20 0.32 13.52 -10.21
N ASP A 21 -0.35 14.47 -10.89
CA ASP A 21 -1.23 15.43 -10.22
C ASP A 21 -2.61 14.80 -10.12
N ILE A 22 -3.13 14.67 -8.90
CA ILE A 22 -4.39 13.99 -8.61
C ILE A 22 -5.25 14.81 -7.66
N LYS A 23 -6.52 14.44 -7.54
CA LYS A 23 -7.50 15.18 -6.73
C LYS A 23 -7.79 14.53 -5.39
N GLU A 24 -7.53 13.24 -5.25
CA GLU A 24 -7.72 12.51 -4.00
C GLU A 24 -6.94 11.22 -4.00
N ALA A 25 -6.64 10.69 -2.82
CA ALA A 25 -6.01 9.38 -2.68
C ALA A 25 -6.43 8.72 -1.37
N GLN A 26 -6.50 7.38 -1.39
CA GLN A 26 -6.65 6.57 -0.20
C GLN A 26 -5.33 5.84 0.04
N ILE A 27 -4.76 5.99 1.23
CA ILE A 27 -3.43 5.46 1.55
C ILE A 27 -3.48 4.68 2.87
N PRO A 28 -2.95 3.45 2.92
CA PRO A 28 -3.00 2.63 4.13
C PRO A 28 -1.98 3.10 5.17
N GLY A 29 -2.42 3.93 6.10
CA GLY A 29 -1.60 4.40 7.22
C GLY A 29 -1.63 3.42 8.40
N GLU A 30 -0.77 3.65 9.39
CA GLU A 30 -0.66 2.81 10.57
C GLU A 30 -1.96 2.72 11.37
N GLY A 31 -2.67 3.82 11.51
CA GLY A 31 -3.95 3.88 12.23
C GLY A 31 -5.17 3.59 11.39
N GLY A 32 -5.00 3.23 10.13
CA GLY A 32 -6.08 3.00 9.17
C GLY A 32 -5.87 3.79 7.88
N TYR A 33 -6.80 3.64 6.94
CA TYR A 33 -6.71 4.34 5.66
C TYR A 33 -6.83 5.85 5.84
N LEU A 34 -5.94 6.57 5.16
CA LEU A 34 -5.94 8.04 5.12
C LEU A 34 -6.60 8.49 3.83
N GLY A 35 -7.65 9.30 3.94
CA GLY A 35 -8.25 9.98 2.79
C GLY A 35 -7.57 11.33 2.60
N ILE A 36 -6.87 11.52 1.50
CA ILE A 36 -6.09 12.72 1.23
C ILE A 36 -6.76 13.55 0.14
N LEU A 37 -6.97 14.82 0.44
CA LEU A 37 -7.45 15.85 -0.51
C LEU A 37 -6.41 16.97 -0.63
N PRO A 38 -6.43 17.74 -1.73
CA PRO A 38 -5.55 18.90 -1.87
C PRO A 38 -5.71 19.87 -0.69
N GLY A 39 -4.62 20.40 -0.20
CA GLY A 39 -4.64 21.29 0.96
C GLY A 39 -4.64 20.58 2.30
N HIS A 40 -4.50 19.27 2.32
CA HIS A 40 -4.44 18.49 3.57
C HIS A 40 -3.34 19.01 4.49
N ALA A 41 -3.63 19.06 5.79
CA ALA A 41 -2.64 19.49 6.79
C ALA A 41 -1.41 18.57 6.76
N PRO A 42 -0.21 19.11 7.00
CA PRO A 42 1.01 18.30 7.03
C PRO A 42 0.91 17.12 8.00
N LEU A 43 1.31 15.95 7.52
CA LEU A 43 1.25 14.71 8.29
C LEU A 43 2.39 13.78 7.84
N LEU A 44 3.04 13.14 8.79
CA LEU A 44 3.96 12.05 8.53
C LEU A 44 3.40 10.81 9.22
N SER A 45 3.20 9.73 8.47
CA SER A 45 2.64 8.50 9.00
C SER A 45 3.42 7.29 8.52
N ALA A 46 3.47 6.25 9.33
CA ALA A 46 3.92 4.95 8.88
C ALA A 46 2.90 4.36 7.90
N LEU A 47 3.40 3.58 6.95
CA LEU A 47 2.62 2.91 5.92
C LEU A 47 2.47 1.43 6.31
N GLN A 48 1.26 0.89 6.14
CA GLN A 48 0.96 -0.52 6.39
C GLN A 48 0.76 -1.25 5.07
N PRO A 49 0.90 -2.58 5.02
CA PRO A 49 0.51 -3.34 3.84
C PRO A 49 -0.95 -3.10 3.49
N GLY A 50 -1.20 -2.69 2.27
CA GLY A 50 -2.54 -2.37 1.81
C GLY A 50 -2.54 -1.85 0.39
N VAL A 51 -3.63 -1.22 0.00
CA VAL A 51 -3.84 -0.75 -1.36
C VAL A 51 -3.95 0.78 -1.37
N ILE A 52 -3.08 1.42 -2.15
CA ILE A 52 -3.23 2.84 -2.48
C ILE A 52 -4.15 2.92 -3.68
N SER A 53 -5.18 3.76 -3.61
CA SER A 53 -6.08 4.00 -4.72
C SER A 53 -6.28 5.49 -4.97
N PHE A 54 -6.39 5.86 -6.23
CA PHE A 54 -6.63 7.24 -6.63
C PHE A 54 -7.26 7.30 -8.03
N PRO A 55 -8.13 8.29 -8.29
CA PRO A 55 -8.70 8.47 -9.62
C PRO A 55 -7.66 9.05 -10.57
N ARG A 56 -7.63 8.57 -11.80
CA ARG A 56 -6.76 9.07 -12.85
C ARG A 56 -7.35 8.79 -14.21
N GLU A 57 -7.52 9.85 -15.01
CA GLU A 57 -7.98 9.73 -16.41
C GLU A 57 -9.24 8.88 -16.59
N GLY A 58 -10.23 9.08 -15.72
CA GLY A 58 -11.54 8.42 -15.83
C GLY A 58 -11.62 7.01 -15.25
N HIS A 59 -10.54 6.53 -14.62
CA HIS A 59 -10.55 5.24 -13.92
C HIS A 59 -9.88 5.37 -12.56
N THR A 60 -9.95 4.33 -11.75
CA THR A 60 -9.26 4.26 -10.45
C THR A 60 -8.01 3.41 -10.58
N GLU A 61 -6.86 4.01 -10.31
CA GLU A 61 -5.61 3.24 -10.22
C GLU A 61 -5.45 2.67 -8.82
N ARG A 62 -4.89 1.48 -8.76
CA ARG A 62 -4.61 0.78 -7.50
C ARG A 62 -3.21 0.18 -7.53
N LEU A 63 -2.51 0.34 -6.41
CA LEU A 63 -1.21 -0.27 -6.20
C LEU A 63 -1.22 -0.94 -4.83
N VAL A 64 -0.63 -2.13 -4.75
CA VAL A 64 -0.37 -2.74 -3.45
C VAL A 64 0.98 -2.26 -2.94
N VAL A 65 1.02 -1.86 -1.68
CA VAL A 65 2.24 -1.39 -1.01
C VAL A 65 2.45 -2.17 0.28
N THR A 66 3.68 -2.23 0.71
CA THR A 66 4.04 -2.77 2.01
C THR A 66 4.48 -1.65 2.95
N TRP A 67 5.25 -1.95 3.98
CA TRP A 67 5.66 -0.97 4.98
C TRP A 67 6.51 0.17 4.40
N GLY A 68 6.50 1.27 5.08
CA GLY A 68 7.26 2.46 4.72
C GLY A 68 6.67 3.68 5.40
N TYR A 69 6.71 4.80 4.71
CA TYR A 69 6.23 6.08 5.23
C TYR A 69 5.49 6.86 4.17
N VAL A 70 4.56 7.69 4.61
CA VAL A 70 3.89 8.68 3.77
C VAL A 70 4.05 10.06 4.40
N GLU A 71 4.52 11.00 3.59
CA GLU A 71 4.58 12.42 3.96
C GLU A 71 3.50 13.16 3.19
N VAL A 72 2.59 13.79 3.92
CA VAL A 72 1.49 14.57 3.36
C VAL A 72 1.78 16.06 3.56
N LEU A 73 1.78 16.80 2.46
CA LEU A 73 1.85 18.26 2.44
C LEU A 73 0.67 18.79 1.64
N PRO A 74 0.30 20.07 1.76
CA PRO A 74 -0.89 20.60 1.06
C PRO A 74 -0.90 20.41 -0.45
N THR A 75 0.27 20.40 -1.11
CA THR A 75 0.39 20.28 -2.56
C THR A 75 1.16 19.06 -3.02
N LYS A 76 1.68 18.24 -2.10
CA LYS A 76 2.50 17.09 -2.45
C LYS A 76 2.35 15.99 -1.41
N VAL A 77 2.19 14.75 -1.90
CA VAL A 77 2.16 13.55 -1.08
C VAL A 77 3.24 12.60 -1.60
N THR A 78 4.15 12.21 -0.71
CA THR A 78 5.25 11.31 -1.04
C THR A 78 5.09 10.01 -0.27
N VAL A 79 5.01 8.90 -1.01
CA VAL A 79 4.95 7.55 -0.44
C VAL A 79 6.26 6.85 -0.73
N LEU A 80 6.95 6.44 0.33
CA LEU A 80 8.18 5.65 0.24
C LEU A 80 7.88 4.28 0.84
N ALA A 81 7.67 3.29 -0.01
CA ALA A 81 7.32 1.93 0.38
C ALA A 81 8.53 1.01 0.24
N GLU A 82 8.61 0.01 1.10
CA GLU A 82 9.60 -1.05 1.00
C GLU A 82 9.41 -1.83 -0.31
N ALA A 83 8.13 -2.13 -0.64
CA ALA A 83 7.76 -2.76 -1.90
C ALA A 83 6.44 -2.18 -2.39
N ALA A 84 6.30 -2.07 -3.70
CA ALA A 84 5.08 -1.62 -4.35
C ALA A 84 4.91 -2.31 -5.70
N GLU A 85 3.68 -2.68 -6.02
CA GLU A 85 3.34 -3.35 -7.28
C GLU A 85 2.04 -2.77 -7.82
N LYS A 86 1.99 -2.57 -9.13
CA LYS A 86 0.73 -2.26 -9.82
C LYS A 86 -0.11 -3.53 -9.90
N VAL A 87 -1.44 -3.39 -10.09
CA VAL A 87 -2.35 -4.53 -10.15
C VAL A 87 -1.87 -5.58 -11.15
N GLU A 88 -1.47 -5.16 -12.34
CA GLU A 88 -1.02 -6.06 -13.40
C GLU A 88 0.31 -6.75 -13.13
N GLU A 89 1.06 -6.26 -12.15
CA GLU A 89 2.35 -6.86 -11.78
C GLU A 89 2.21 -7.95 -10.70
N VAL A 90 1.04 -8.08 -10.09
CA VAL A 90 0.82 -9.04 -8.99
C VAL A 90 0.75 -10.46 -9.53
N ASP A 91 1.63 -11.33 -9.02
CA ASP A 91 1.60 -12.76 -9.28
C ASP A 91 0.61 -13.42 -8.31
N VAL A 92 -0.62 -13.64 -8.77
CA VAL A 92 -1.73 -14.17 -7.97
C VAL A 92 -1.40 -15.54 -7.39
N GLY A 93 -0.90 -16.46 -8.20
CA GLY A 93 -0.55 -17.80 -7.74
C GLY A 93 0.49 -17.79 -6.63
N ARG A 94 1.52 -16.97 -6.79
CA ARG A 94 2.56 -16.80 -5.78
C ARG A 94 2.00 -16.21 -4.49
N ALA A 95 1.11 -15.23 -4.59
CA ALA A 95 0.47 -14.62 -3.44
C ALA A 95 -0.42 -15.61 -2.69
N GLU A 96 -1.18 -16.44 -3.40
CA GLU A 96 -2.01 -17.48 -2.80
C GLU A 96 -1.15 -18.51 -2.05
N GLN A 97 -0.04 -18.94 -2.66
CA GLN A 97 0.89 -19.87 -2.02
C GLN A 97 1.57 -19.26 -0.78
N ALA A 98 1.96 -18.00 -0.87
CA ALA A 98 2.56 -17.30 0.26
C ALA A 98 1.59 -17.16 1.42
N LEU A 99 0.31 -16.87 1.13
CA LEU A 99 -0.73 -16.81 2.15
C LEU A 99 -0.92 -18.16 2.83
N GLN A 100 -1.00 -19.24 2.04
CA GLN A 100 -1.19 -20.59 2.56
C GLN A 100 -0.04 -20.99 3.48
N ARG A 101 1.21 -20.77 3.04
CA ARG A 101 2.39 -21.06 3.87
C ARG A 101 2.38 -20.33 5.20
N ALA A 102 2.02 -19.03 5.16
CA ALA A 102 2.00 -18.21 6.37
C ALA A 102 0.90 -18.66 7.33
N MET A 103 -0.28 -19.00 6.82
CA MET A 103 -1.38 -19.50 7.63
C MET A 103 -1.05 -20.85 8.24
N ASP A 104 -0.39 -21.74 7.50
CA ASP A 104 0.04 -23.05 8.01
C ASP A 104 1.04 -22.90 9.15
N ARG A 105 1.99 -21.96 9.01
CA ARG A 105 2.94 -21.67 10.09
C ARG A 105 2.25 -21.18 11.35
N LEU A 106 1.24 -20.32 11.21
CA LEU A 106 0.48 -19.84 12.36
C LEU A 106 -0.31 -20.95 13.04
N LYS A 107 -0.86 -21.90 12.28
CA LYS A 107 -1.58 -23.07 12.82
C LYS A 107 -0.65 -24.02 13.57
N GLN A 108 0.60 -24.12 13.14
CA GLN A 108 1.61 -24.99 13.73
C GLN A 108 2.48 -24.21 14.75
N ALA A 109 1.95 -23.14 15.35
CA ALA A 109 2.72 -22.26 16.21
C ALA A 109 3.41 -23.04 17.33
N THR A 110 4.72 -23.22 17.15
CA THR A 110 5.63 -23.82 18.13
C THR A 110 6.69 -22.80 18.53
N VAL A 111 7.60 -23.18 19.41
CA VAL A 111 8.69 -22.31 19.84
C VAL A 111 9.57 -21.87 18.66
N ASP A 112 9.63 -22.68 17.61
CA ASP A 112 10.47 -22.42 16.43
C ASP A 112 9.81 -21.52 15.38
N VAL A 113 8.52 -21.16 15.55
CA VAL A 113 7.80 -20.32 14.60
C VAL A 113 7.88 -18.87 15.01
N ASP A 114 8.37 -18.03 14.10
CA ASP A 114 8.31 -16.58 14.26
C ASP A 114 6.90 -16.10 13.87
N VAL A 115 6.05 -15.94 14.87
CA VAL A 115 4.65 -15.55 14.70
C VAL A 115 4.53 -14.18 14.05
N ALA A 116 5.35 -13.21 14.47
CA ALA A 116 5.30 -11.86 13.90
C ALA A 116 5.64 -11.87 12.41
N ARG A 117 6.64 -12.66 12.00
CA ARG A 117 7.04 -12.80 10.60
C ARG A 117 5.92 -13.47 9.78
N ALA A 118 5.29 -14.49 10.33
CA ALA A 118 4.17 -15.18 9.67
C ALA A 118 2.96 -14.26 9.50
N GLN A 119 2.63 -13.47 10.53
CA GLN A 119 1.55 -12.47 10.45
C GLN A 119 1.85 -11.39 9.42
N ALA A 120 3.10 -10.92 9.34
CA ALA A 120 3.52 -9.95 8.34
C ALA A 120 3.37 -10.53 6.91
N ALA A 121 3.73 -11.81 6.72
CA ALA A 121 3.55 -12.48 5.43
C ALA A 121 2.07 -12.61 5.04
N VAL A 122 1.19 -12.89 6.00
CA VAL A 122 -0.27 -12.90 5.77
C VAL A 122 -0.74 -11.53 5.29
N ARG A 123 -0.30 -10.46 5.94
CA ARG A 123 -0.72 -9.11 5.60
C ARG A 123 -0.28 -8.70 4.18
N ARG A 124 0.96 -9.03 3.80
CA ARG A 124 1.45 -8.76 2.44
C ARG A 124 0.66 -9.54 1.37
N ALA A 125 0.47 -10.82 1.60
CA ALA A 125 -0.25 -11.67 0.65
C ALA A 125 -1.72 -11.28 0.54
N THR A 126 -2.37 -10.96 1.66
CA THR A 126 -3.75 -10.49 1.69
C THR A 126 -3.92 -9.20 0.90
N ALA A 127 -2.99 -8.24 1.05
CA ALA A 127 -3.04 -6.99 0.30
C ALA A 127 -2.92 -7.23 -1.21
N ARG A 128 -2.02 -8.13 -1.63
CA ARG A 128 -1.89 -8.50 -3.05
C ARG A 128 -3.14 -9.15 -3.61
N LEU A 129 -3.73 -10.07 -2.89
CA LEU A 129 -4.96 -10.74 -3.32
C LEU A 129 -6.14 -9.79 -3.32
N HIS A 130 -6.19 -8.87 -2.36
CA HIS A 130 -7.24 -7.86 -2.30
C HIS A 130 -7.19 -6.93 -3.53
N VAL A 131 -6.02 -6.47 -3.93
CA VAL A 131 -5.87 -5.54 -5.05
C VAL A 131 -6.33 -6.16 -6.39
N VAL A 132 -6.19 -7.47 -6.55
CA VAL A 132 -6.64 -8.18 -7.75
C VAL A 132 -8.07 -8.74 -7.63
N GLY A 133 -8.78 -8.42 -6.56
CA GLY A 133 -10.18 -8.83 -6.37
C GLY A 133 -10.37 -10.29 -5.93
N LYS A 134 -9.35 -10.92 -5.33
CA LYS A 134 -9.43 -12.31 -4.86
C LYS A 134 -9.82 -12.44 -3.38
N LEU A 135 -9.90 -11.33 -2.67
CA LEU A 135 -10.36 -11.29 -1.27
C LEU A 135 -11.33 -10.15 -1.03
#